data_deed97e9084945f38891f99368e53c6e
#
_entry.id   deed97e9084945f38891f99368e53c6e
#
_cell.length_a   1.000
_cell.length_b   1.000
_cell.length_c   1.000
_cell.angle_alpha   90.00
_cell.angle_beta   90.00
_cell.angle_gamma   90.00
#
_symmetry.space_group_name_H-M   'P 1'
#
loop_
_entity.id
_entity.type
_entity.pdbx_description
1 polymer ?
#
loop_
_entity_poly.entity_id
_entity_poly.type
_entity_poly.pdbx_seq_one_letter_code
_entity_poly.pdbx_strand_id
1 'polypeptide(L)'
;MLVQYGRRTRHPNFPDVPTARELASTEAGRALIEFTETPLLTMARPFVAPPGIPEDRAAALQKAFLAAHRDPDYLAEAAKLGVYVSPVGAEDVVGSLERMSRAPPELLEQVRRLLAVGKDG
;
A
#
# COMPACT_ATOMS: atom_id res chain seq x y z
N MET A 1 13.62 -11.44 16.72
CA MET A 1 12.15 -11.41 16.54
C MET A 1 11.87 -10.95 15.12
N LEU A 2 11.01 -11.65 14.38
CA LEU A 2 10.55 -11.23 13.06
C LEU A 2 9.25 -10.44 13.21
N VAL A 3 8.96 -9.55 12.25
CA VAL A 3 7.74 -8.74 12.19
C VAL A 3 7.23 -8.69 10.75
N GLN A 4 5.93 -8.71 10.57
CA GLN A 4 5.30 -8.51 9.27
C GLN A 4 4.95 -7.02 9.11
N TYR A 5 5.51 -6.39 8.09
CA TYR A 5 5.27 -4.99 7.74
C TYR A 5 4.46 -4.88 6.45
N GLY A 6 3.65 -3.82 6.31
CA GLY A 6 2.79 -3.64 5.15
C GLY A 6 1.59 -4.58 5.09
N ARG A 7 1.12 -5.09 6.23
CA ARG A 7 -0.03 -5.99 6.32
C ARG A 7 -0.97 -5.59 7.45
N ARG A 8 -2.26 -5.68 7.18
CA ARG A 8 -3.30 -5.44 8.21
C ARG A 8 -3.55 -6.66 9.10
N THR A 9 -3.29 -7.86 8.56
CA THR A 9 -3.48 -9.14 9.25
C THR A 9 -2.27 -10.01 9.03
N ARG A 10 -2.02 -10.96 9.92
CA ARG A 10 -0.93 -11.93 9.78
C ARG A 10 -1.05 -12.75 8.50
N HIS A 11 0.07 -13.03 7.86
CA HIS A 11 0.12 -13.88 6.68
C HIS A 11 -0.20 -15.34 7.07
N PRO A 12 -1.05 -16.06 6.30
CA PRO A 12 -1.40 -17.44 6.62
C PRO A 12 -0.20 -18.39 6.78
N ASN A 13 0.85 -18.19 6.02
CA ASN A 13 2.07 -19.02 6.10
C ASN A 13 2.99 -18.64 7.28
N PHE A 14 2.72 -17.54 7.98
CA PHE A 14 3.51 -17.05 9.13
C PHE A 14 2.58 -16.61 10.27
N PRO A 15 1.70 -17.48 10.77
CA PRO A 15 0.66 -17.09 11.74
C PRO A 15 1.24 -16.67 13.10
N ASP A 16 2.44 -17.15 13.44
CA ASP A 16 3.11 -16.84 14.72
C ASP A 16 3.93 -15.55 14.68
N VAL A 17 4.10 -14.93 13.50
CA VAL A 17 4.83 -13.67 13.35
C VAL A 17 3.84 -12.50 13.45
N PRO A 18 4.00 -11.59 14.43
CA PRO A 18 3.09 -10.47 14.60
C PRO A 18 3.26 -9.43 13.48
N THR A 19 2.21 -8.68 13.21
CA THR A 19 2.30 -7.49 12.35
C THR A 19 2.90 -6.31 13.13
N ALA A 20 3.49 -5.34 12.43
CA ALA A 20 3.99 -4.12 13.06
C ALA A 20 2.90 -3.38 13.85
N ARG A 21 1.66 -3.42 13.37
CA ARG A 21 0.50 -2.79 14.05
C ARG A 21 0.17 -3.44 15.39
N GLU A 22 0.33 -4.75 15.51
CA GLU A 22 0.11 -5.48 16.78
C GLU A 22 1.19 -5.14 17.82
N LEU A 23 2.40 -4.78 17.37
CA LEU A 23 3.51 -4.43 18.25
C LEU A 23 3.50 -2.95 18.66
N ALA A 24 2.67 -2.12 18.04
CA ALA A 24 2.56 -0.71 18.39
C ALA A 24 1.93 -0.54 19.78
N SER A 25 2.74 -0.10 20.75
CA SER A 25 2.32 0.10 22.14
C SER A 25 1.63 1.43 22.41
N THR A 26 1.76 2.40 21.48
CA THR A 26 1.16 3.74 21.60
C THR A 26 0.30 4.05 20.40
N GLU A 27 -0.68 4.94 20.58
CA GLU A 27 -1.52 5.43 19.47
C GLU A 27 -0.69 6.17 18.42
N ALA A 28 0.26 7.01 18.83
CA ALA A 28 1.18 7.72 17.93
C ALA A 28 2.05 6.73 17.12
N GLY A 29 2.56 5.69 17.75
CA GLY A 29 3.31 4.63 17.07
C GLY A 29 2.47 3.87 16.05
N ARG A 30 1.21 3.58 16.40
CA ARG A 30 0.25 2.93 15.48
C ARG A 30 -0.06 3.82 14.28
N ALA A 31 -0.34 5.11 14.51
CA ALA A 31 -0.57 6.08 13.45
C ALA A 31 0.63 6.21 12.49
N LEU A 32 1.84 6.21 13.03
CA LEU A 32 3.08 6.24 12.24
C LEU A 32 3.24 4.99 11.36
N ILE A 33 3.02 3.81 11.93
CA ILE A 33 3.06 2.55 11.18
C ILE A 33 2.00 2.56 10.07
N GLU A 34 0.77 2.91 10.38
CA GLU A 34 -0.31 2.97 9.39
C GLU A 34 -0.03 3.96 8.27
N PHE A 35 0.52 5.13 8.59
CA PHE A 35 0.90 6.13 7.61
C PHE A 35 2.00 5.62 6.66
N THR A 36 3.02 4.96 7.18
CA THR A 36 4.15 4.44 6.39
C THR A 36 3.80 3.17 5.62
N GLU A 37 2.89 2.34 6.13
CA GLU A 37 2.40 1.15 5.43
C GLU A 37 1.41 1.47 4.28
N THR A 38 0.67 2.57 4.37
CA THR A 38 -0.38 2.91 3.39
C THR A 38 0.13 2.95 1.94
N PRO A 39 1.25 3.61 1.61
CA PRO A 39 1.81 3.58 0.26
C PRO A 39 2.20 2.18 -0.21
N LEU A 40 2.73 1.35 0.69
CA LEU A 40 3.12 -0.02 0.38
C LEU A 40 1.91 -0.90 0.05
N LEU A 41 0.79 -0.68 0.74
CA LEU A 41 -0.43 -1.45 0.54
C LEU A 41 -1.22 -1.03 -0.71
N THR A 42 -1.17 0.25 -1.07
CA THR A 42 -2.06 0.80 -2.11
C THR A 42 -1.32 1.31 -3.35
N MET A 43 -0.03 1.63 -3.24
CA MET A 43 0.74 2.31 -4.30
C MET A 43 2.12 1.68 -4.55
N ALA A 44 2.34 0.43 -4.16
CA ALA A 44 3.66 -0.21 -4.33
C ALA A 44 4.11 -0.27 -5.80
N ARG A 45 3.18 -0.46 -6.72
CA ARG A 45 3.42 -0.49 -8.18
C ARG A 45 2.25 0.19 -8.90
N PRO A 46 2.15 1.53 -8.85
CA PRO A 46 1.02 2.24 -9.42
C PRO A 46 1.11 2.30 -10.94
N PHE A 47 -0.02 2.09 -11.59
CA PHE A 47 -0.22 2.45 -12.99
C PHE A 47 -0.81 3.85 -13.04
N VAL A 48 -0.16 4.75 -13.76
CA VAL A 48 -0.57 6.15 -13.85
C VAL A 48 -0.78 6.54 -15.31
N ALA A 49 -1.67 7.48 -15.54
CA ALA A 49 -1.89 8.11 -16.83
C ALA A 49 -1.50 9.59 -16.78
N PRO A 50 -1.17 10.22 -17.91
CA PRO A 50 -0.91 11.65 -17.97
C PRO A 50 -2.10 12.47 -17.45
N PRO A 51 -1.88 13.66 -16.88
CA PRO A 51 -2.96 14.55 -16.49
C PRO A 51 -3.77 15.00 -17.72
N GLY A 52 -5.08 15.19 -17.51
CA GLY A 52 -5.97 15.70 -18.56
C GLY A 52 -6.47 14.66 -19.57
N ILE A 53 -6.29 13.36 -19.31
CA ILE A 53 -6.96 12.37 -20.15
C ILE A 53 -8.49 12.46 -19.95
N PRO A 54 -9.31 12.22 -21.01
CA PRO A 54 -10.76 12.20 -20.89
C PRO A 54 -11.25 11.19 -19.83
N GLU A 55 -12.30 11.55 -19.09
CA GLU A 55 -12.83 10.71 -17.99
C GLU A 55 -13.28 9.31 -18.45
N ASP A 56 -13.90 9.23 -19.64
CA ASP A 56 -14.31 7.95 -20.22
C ASP A 56 -13.12 7.02 -20.48
N ARG A 57 -11.98 7.58 -20.93
CA ARG A 57 -10.74 6.82 -21.10
C ARG A 57 -10.13 6.39 -19.77
N ALA A 58 -10.13 7.28 -18.77
CA ALA A 58 -9.68 6.94 -17.43
C ALA A 58 -10.51 5.79 -16.84
N ALA A 59 -11.84 5.88 -16.94
CA ALA A 59 -12.75 4.83 -16.48
C ALA A 59 -12.53 3.50 -17.23
N ALA A 60 -12.34 3.55 -18.56
CA ALA A 60 -12.05 2.36 -19.35
C ALA A 60 -10.75 1.68 -18.93
N LEU A 61 -9.68 2.45 -18.69
CA LEU A 61 -8.38 1.93 -18.24
C LEU A 61 -8.48 1.30 -16.84
N GLN A 62 -9.17 1.95 -15.89
CA GLN A 62 -9.39 1.41 -14.55
C GLN A 62 -10.15 0.09 -14.59
N LYS A 63 -11.23 0.02 -15.39
CA LYS A 63 -12.00 -1.19 -15.58
C LYS A 63 -11.17 -2.32 -16.20
N ALA A 64 -10.41 -2.01 -17.25
CA ALA A 64 -9.55 -2.97 -17.94
C ALA A 64 -8.44 -3.49 -17.01
N PHE A 65 -7.82 -2.63 -16.21
CA PHE A 65 -6.83 -3.00 -15.21
C PHE A 65 -7.38 -4.03 -14.22
N LEU A 66 -8.53 -3.75 -13.61
CA LEU A 66 -9.13 -4.67 -12.64
C LEU A 66 -9.61 -5.97 -13.29
N ALA A 67 -10.11 -5.91 -14.53
CA ALA A 67 -10.52 -7.10 -15.28
C ALA A 67 -9.33 -8.00 -15.60
N ALA A 68 -8.24 -7.44 -16.11
CA ALA A 68 -7.02 -8.17 -16.41
C ALA A 68 -6.44 -8.90 -15.17
N HIS A 69 -6.48 -8.26 -14.00
CA HIS A 69 -5.99 -8.88 -12.76
C HIS A 69 -6.95 -9.89 -12.12
N ARG A 70 -8.13 -10.10 -12.72
CA ARG A 70 -9.10 -11.15 -12.36
C ARG A 70 -9.21 -12.23 -13.43
N ASP A 71 -8.48 -12.08 -14.52
CA ASP A 71 -8.47 -13.05 -15.62
C ASP A 71 -7.86 -14.37 -15.13
N PRO A 72 -8.53 -15.53 -15.36
CA PRO A 72 -8.06 -16.82 -14.89
C PRO A 72 -6.70 -17.23 -15.45
N ASP A 73 -6.43 -16.92 -16.72
CA ASP A 73 -5.19 -17.29 -17.38
C ASP A 73 -4.04 -16.46 -16.81
N TYR A 74 -4.26 -15.16 -16.61
CA TYR A 74 -3.29 -14.28 -15.94
C TYR A 74 -2.98 -14.77 -14.51
N LEU A 75 -4.00 -15.13 -13.73
CA LEU A 75 -3.82 -15.63 -12.36
C LEU A 75 -3.08 -16.96 -12.32
N ALA A 76 -3.36 -17.86 -13.30
CA ALA A 76 -2.64 -19.12 -13.40
C ALA A 76 -1.15 -18.92 -13.73
N GLU A 77 -0.80 -18.01 -14.63
CA GLU A 77 0.59 -17.69 -14.94
C GLU A 77 1.30 -17.01 -13.75
N ALA A 78 0.64 -16.07 -13.08
CA ALA A 78 1.18 -15.43 -11.88
C ALA A 78 1.49 -16.46 -10.78
N ALA A 79 0.59 -17.43 -10.57
CA ALA A 79 0.77 -18.50 -9.59
C ALA A 79 1.98 -19.40 -9.93
N LYS A 80 2.20 -19.75 -11.20
CA LYS A 80 3.39 -20.51 -11.65
C LYS A 80 4.70 -19.77 -11.34
N LEU A 81 4.68 -18.45 -11.41
CA LEU A 81 5.82 -17.59 -11.11
C LEU A 81 5.96 -17.26 -9.61
N GLY A 82 5.06 -17.76 -8.76
CA GLY A 82 5.03 -17.42 -7.34
C GLY A 82 4.68 -15.96 -7.06
N VAL A 83 4.02 -15.26 -8.00
CA VAL A 83 3.63 -13.86 -7.86
C VAL A 83 2.25 -13.78 -7.20
N TYR A 84 2.18 -13.07 -6.08
CA TYR A 84 0.92 -12.76 -5.42
C TYR A 84 0.23 -11.56 -6.10
N VAL A 85 -0.97 -11.77 -6.60
CA VAL A 85 -1.77 -10.75 -7.28
C VAL A 85 -2.80 -10.18 -6.32
N SER A 86 -2.73 -8.87 -6.06
CA SER A 86 -3.66 -8.16 -5.19
C SER A 86 -3.90 -6.75 -5.76
N PRO A 87 -4.76 -6.62 -6.79
CA PRO A 87 -5.02 -5.35 -7.43
C PRO A 87 -5.79 -4.41 -6.48
N VAL A 88 -5.40 -3.14 -6.49
CA VAL A 88 -6.06 -2.06 -5.75
C VAL A 88 -6.73 -1.12 -6.74
N GLY A 89 -7.98 -0.76 -6.50
CA GLY A 89 -8.74 0.15 -7.34
C GLY A 89 -8.29 1.60 -7.22
N ALA A 90 -8.60 2.41 -8.23
CA ALA A 90 -8.25 3.84 -8.24
C ALA A 90 -8.86 4.60 -7.05
N GLU A 91 -10.08 4.26 -6.63
CA GLU A 91 -10.74 4.89 -5.48
C GLU A 91 -9.96 4.67 -4.18
N ASP A 92 -9.42 3.48 -3.95
CA ASP A 92 -8.61 3.17 -2.78
C ASP A 92 -7.28 3.93 -2.79
N VAL A 93 -6.67 4.08 -3.98
CA VAL A 93 -5.44 4.87 -4.16
C VAL A 93 -5.69 6.34 -3.87
N VAL A 94 -6.73 6.93 -4.47
CA VAL A 94 -7.12 8.34 -4.25
C VAL A 94 -7.47 8.57 -2.79
N GLY A 95 -8.30 7.71 -2.19
CA GLY A 95 -8.64 7.81 -0.77
C GLY A 95 -7.42 7.69 0.16
N SER A 96 -6.40 6.92 -0.23
CA SER A 96 -5.14 6.84 0.52
C SER A 96 -4.33 8.13 0.42
N LEU A 97 -4.23 8.73 -0.78
CA LEU A 97 -3.57 10.02 -0.99
C LEU A 97 -4.26 11.14 -0.22
N GLU A 98 -5.59 11.18 -0.22
CA GLU A 98 -6.35 12.16 0.55
C GLU A 98 -6.12 12.02 2.06
N ARG A 99 -6.10 10.81 2.59
CA ARG A 99 -5.77 10.59 4.02
C ARG A 99 -4.36 11.04 4.34
N MET A 100 -3.40 10.74 3.47
CA MET A 100 -2.02 11.17 3.64
C MET A 100 -1.86 12.69 3.57
N SER A 101 -2.57 13.36 2.67
CA SER A 101 -2.52 14.82 2.54
C SER A 101 -3.10 15.57 3.75
N ARG A 102 -3.99 14.90 4.50
CA ARG A 102 -4.61 15.43 5.73
C ARG A 102 -3.93 14.95 7.01
N ALA A 103 -2.75 14.34 6.89
CA ALA A 103 -2.02 13.83 8.05
C ALA A 103 -1.65 14.97 9.01
N PRO A 104 -1.74 14.75 10.34
CA PRO A 104 -1.35 15.75 11.33
C PRO A 104 0.11 16.20 11.17
N PRO A 105 0.42 17.51 11.37
CA PRO A 105 1.78 18.01 11.23
C PRO A 105 2.80 17.27 12.10
N GLU A 106 2.40 16.84 13.29
CA GLU A 106 3.24 16.10 14.24
C GLU A 106 3.65 14.73 13.67
N LEU A 107 2.73 14.06 12.97
CA LEU A 107 3.00 12.78 12.30
C LEU A 107 3.99 12.97 11.15
N LEU A 108 3.79 14.01 10.34
CA LEU A 108 4.71 14.34 9.23
C LEU A 108 6.11 14.68 9.74
N GLU A 109 6.21 15.37 10.85
CA GLU A 109 7.49 15.69 11.47
C GLU A 109 8.20 14.44 12.01
N GLN A 110 7.47 13.49 12.60
CA GLN A 110 8.04 12.21 13.00
C GLN A 110 8.59 11.43 11.80
N VAL A 111 7.84 11.38 10.69
CA VAL A 111 8.30 10.74 9.45
C VAL A 111 9.56 11.40 8.91
N ARG A 112 9.61 12.76 8.88
CA ARG A 112 10.81 13.50 8.44
C ARG A 112 12.04 13.16 9.28
N ARG A 113 11.91 13.10 10.60
CA ARG A 113 13.00 12.69 11.50
C ARG A 113 13.52 11.31 11.22
N LEU A 114 12.62 10.33 11.01
CA LEU A 114 13.01 8.96 10.67
C LEU A 114 13.78 8.89 9.34
N LEU A 115 13.33 9.65 8.33
CA LEU A 115 13.99 9.69 7.03
C LEU A 115 15.32 10.46 7.07
N ALA A 116 15.49 11.41 7.99
CA ALA A 116 16.74 12.17 8.16
C ALA A 116 17.85 11.29 8.75
N VAL A 117 17.53 10.42 9.72
CA VAL A 117 18.50 9.53 10.38
C VAL A 117 19.21 8.58 9.38
N GLY A 118 18.61 8.30 8.24
CA GLY A 118 19.22 7.45 7.18
C GLY A 118 20.16 8.19 6.22
N LYS A 119 20.39 9.50 6.39
CA LYS A 119 21.26 10.29 5.48
C LYS A 119 22.69 10.50 5.99
N ASP A 120 22.94 10.19 7.24
CA ASP A 120 24.24 10.40 7.90
C ASP A 120 25.05 9.11 8.08
N GLY A 121 24.71 8.05 7.29
CA GLY A 121 25.38 6.75 7.30
C GLY A 121 26.02 6.36 5.98
#